data_8aa9e7fb36855e647a5b7de10c17892b
#
_entry.id   8aa9e7fb36855e647a5b7de10c17892b
#
_cell.length_a   1.000
_cell.length_b   1.000
_cell.length_c   1.000
_cell.angle_alpha   90.00
_cell.angle_beta   90.00
_cell.angle_gamma   90.00
#
_symmetry.space_group_name_H-M   'P 1'
#
loop_
_entity.id
_entity.type
_entity.pdbx_description
1 polymer ?
#
loop_
_entity_poly.entity_id
_entity_poly.type
_entity_poly.pdbx_seq_one_letter_code
_entity_poly.pdbx_strand_id
1 'polypeptide(L)'
;VETLTHIMAQEAMQNAQRTDVMMPTPVGLAMVSDAFSDVAHGNRSDTKTILAYDALKAMPRMEETGFHALSLLLIFHYSRNTDNVDAGHLKKYTEKYITPFVGELPNEYSGYQQLEYLHCISLENKEDPFGQVLHDSYPFVFAFRGCMKSELEAVRPSWPAGVIVNSLYNSYYKLAAVDEAMLTSLLDDLGIEDVVMRSTLQALTESRPAPYDRKEMSYILGRISPDLVKLQDAWDTSLLRRSSLTLMGMYIAKICIRETIGEDFDLSHWM
;
A
#
# COMPACT_ATOMS: atom_id res chain seq x y z
N VAL A 1 22.23 -27.42 22.57
CA VAL A 1 21.12 -26.72 21.92
C VAL A 1 20.34 -25.90 22.98
N GLU A 2 19.95 -26.48 24.12
CA GLU A 2 19.16 -25.81 25.16
C GLU A 2 19.84 -24.56 25.73
N THR A 3 21.15 -24.55 25.96
CA THR A 3 21.86 -23.41 26.60
C THR A 3 21.92 -22.15 25.71
N LEU A 4 22.00 -22.30 24.40
CA LEU A 4 22.03 -21.16 23.47
C LEU A 4 20.64 -20.60 23.20
N THR A 5 19.62 -21.45 23.23
CA THR A 5 18.21 -21.00 23.20
C THR A 5 17.93 -20.15 24.44
N HIS A 6 18.48 -20.50 25.59
CA HIS A 6 18.34 -19.72 26.80
C HIS A 6 18.94 -18.31 26.71
N ILE A 7 20.10 -18.12 26.10
CA ILE A 7 20.74 -16.80 25.99
C ILE A 7 19.93 -15.90 25.05
N MET A 8 19.56 -16.36 23.86
CA MET A 8 18.73 -15.58 22.94
C MET A 8 17.37 -15.24 23.57
N ALA A 9 16.74 -16.20 24.25
CA ALA A 9 15.47 -15.97 24.91
C ALA A 9 15.59 -14.98 26.09
N GLN A 10 16.70 -15.02 26.83
CA GLN A 10 16.96 -14.06 27.92
C GLN A 10 17.18 -12.65 27.40
N GLU A 11 17.96 -12.47 26.33
CA GLU A 11 18.15 -11.17 25.67
C GLU A 11 16.85 -10.67 25.03
N ALA A 12 16.11 -11.57 24.37
CA ALA A 12 14.80 -11.23 23.83
C ALA A 12 13.82 -10.76 24.91
N MET A 13 13.79 -11.44 26.06
CA MET A 13 12.98 -11.03 27.22
C MET A 13 13.37 -9.65 27.75
N GLN A 14 14.68 -9.37 27.88
CA GLN A 14 15.14 -8.05 28.32
C GLN A 14 14.76 -6.96 27.34
N ASN A 15 14.89 -7.22 26.02
CA ASN A 15 14.48 -6.26 25.00
C ASN A 15 12.96 -6.08 24.97
N ALA A 16 12.19 -7.16 25.17
CA ALA A 16 10.75 -7.11 25.30
C ALA A 16 10.32 -6.22 26.48
N GLN A 17 10.94 -6.40 27.65
CA GLN A 17 10.69 -5.55 28.81
C GLN A 17 11.04 -4.06 28.59
N ARG A 18 12.12 -3.79 27.86
CA ARG A 18 12.48 -2.40 27.48
C ARG A 18 11.44 -1.80 26.55
N THR A 19 10.95 -2.56 25.57
CA THR A 19 9.93 -2.07 24.64
C THR A 19 8.63 -1.78 25.35
N ASP A 20 8.20 -2.64 26.28
CA ASP A 20 7.00 -2.43 27.10
C ASP A 20 7.08 -1.12 27.91
N VAL A 21 8.25 -0.82 28.49
CA VAL A 21 8.47 0.44 29.21
C VAL A 21 8.49 1.66 28.28
N MET A 22 9.07 1.52 27.10
CA MET A 22 9.21 2.63 26.13
C MET A 22 7.93 2.87 25.33
N MET A 23 7.11 1.85 25.16
CA MET A 23 5.91 1.86 24.33
C MET A 23 4.72 1.19 25.08
N PRO A 24 4.23 1.80 26.17
CA PRO A 24 3.23 1.20 27.04
C PRO A 24 1.82 1.29 26.44
N THR A 25 1.66 0.82 25.19
CA THR A 25 0.37 0.76 24.49
C THR A 25 -0.07 -0.70 24.33
N PRO A 26 -1.39 -0.99 24.29
CA PRO A 26 -1.86 -2.35 24.05
C PRO A 26 -1.28 -2.97 22.78
N VAL A 27 -1.17 -2.18 21.71
CA VAL A 27 -0.58 -2.62 20.43
C VAL A 27 0.91 -2.93 20.60
N GLY A 28 1.66 -2.03 21.26
CA GLY A 28 3.07 -2.24 21.53
C GLY A 28 3.35 -3.50 22.32
N LEU A 29 2.57 -3.74 23.38
CA LEU A 29 2.69 -4.95 24.19
C LEU A 29 2.39 -6.22 23.39
N ALA A 30 1.36 -6.18 22.55
CA ALA A 30 1.01 -7.30 21.69
C ALA A 30 2.10 -7.58 20.66
N MET A 31 2.65 -6.55 19.99
CA MET A 31 3.77 -6.66 19.05
C MET A 31 5.00 -7.32 19.69
N VAL A 32 5.32 -6.90 20.90
CA VAL A 32 6.45 -7.45 21.67
C VAL A 32 6.21 -8.91 22.04
N SER A 33 5.00 -9.24 22.48
CA SER A 33 4.61 -10.61 22.83
C SER A 33 4.73 -11.55 21.63
N ASP A 34 4.31 -11.10 20.47
CA ASP A 34 4.41 -11.85 19.22
C ASP A 34 5.86 -12.11 18.80
N ALA A 35 6.66 -11.05 18.74
CA ALA A 35 8.06 -11.17 18.40
C ALA A 35 8.82 -12.06 19.40
N PHE A 36 8.51 -11.94 20.69
CA PHE A 36 9.08 -12.81 21.73
C PHE A 36 8.64 -14.27 21.54
N SER A 37 7.38 -14.51 21.21
CA SER A 37 6.86 -15.85 20.95
C SER A 37 7.59 -16.50 19.75
N ASP A 38 7.82 -15.74 18.67
CA ASP A 38 8.56 -16.20 17.51
C ASP A 38 10.01 -16.57 17.83
N VAL A 39 10.67 -15.85 18.75
CA VAL A 39 12.01 -16.20 19.24
C VAL A 39 11.98 -17.43 20.14
N ALA A 40 11.00 -17.51 21.05
CA ALA A 40 10.93 -18.58 22.05
C ALA A 40 10.59 -19.94 21.46
N HIS A 41 9.77 -19.99 20.40
CA HIS A 41 9.30 -21.21 19.77
C HIS A 41 9.97 -21.52 18.44
N GLY A 42 10.70 -20.56 17.85
CA GLY A 42 11.34 -20.69 16.57
C GLY A 42 12.68 -21.42 16.61
N ASN A 43 13.14 -21.84 15.44
CA ASN A 43 14.47 -22.41 15.26
C ASN A 43 15.48 -21.28 15.04
N ARG A 44 16.64 -21.37 15.67
CA ARG A 44 17.69 -20.35 15.54
C ARG A 44 18.16 -20.11 14.11
N SER A 45 18.04 -21.11 13.24
CA SER A 45 18.41 -21.02 11.82
C SER A 45 17.32 -20.43 10.93
N ASP A 46 16.11 -20.23 11.46
CA ASP A 46 15.00 -19.74 10.67
C ASP A 46 15.08 -18.22 10.54
N THR A 47 14.95 -17.73 9.32
CA THR A 47 14.95 -16.27 9.03
C THR A 47 13.94 -15.53 9.89
N LYS A 48 12.74 -16.07 10.06
CA LYS A 48 11.69 -15.45 10.88
C LYS A 48 12.15 -15.27 12.34
N THR A 49 12.80 -16.28 12.94
CA THR A 49 13.31 -16.21 14.32
C THR A 49 14.41 -15.17 14.47
N ILE A 50 15.31 -15.06 13.47
CA ILE A 50 16.36 -14.05 13.46
C ILE A 50 15.76 -12.65 13.34
N LEU A 51 14.82 -12.47 12.43
CA LEU A 51 14.13 -11.17 12.25
C LEU A 51 13.34 -10.76 13.51
N ALA A 52 12.66 -11.69 14.16
CA ALA A 52 11.96 -11.45 15.42
C ALA A 52 12.92 -10.99 16.53
N TYR A 53 14.07 -11.66 16.63
CA TYR A 53 15.09 -11.30 17.61
C TYR A 53 15.69 -9.90 17.35
N ASP A 54 15.98 -9.57 16.10
CA ASP A 54 16.50 -8.24 15.75
C ASP A 54 15.42 -7.15 15.85
N ALA A 55 14.17 -7.47 15.53
CA ALA A 55 13.03 -6.58 15.75
C ALA A 55 12.86 -6.19 17.23
N LEU A 56 12.99 -7.14 18.17
CA LEU A 56 12.96 -6.87 19.61
C LEU A 56 14.07 -5.92 20.07
N LYS A 57 15.21 -5.86 19.37
CA LYS A 57 16.27 -4.89 19.62
C LYS A 57 15.99 -3.51 19.04
N ALA A 58 15.30 -3.47 17.91
CA ALA A 58 14.99 -2.23 17.19
C ALA A 58 13.79 -1.50 17.81
N MET A 59 12.70 -2.21 18.14
CA MET A 59 11.44 -1.64 18.63
C MET A 59 11.59 -0.67 19.80
N PRO A 60 12.42 -0.91 20.84
CA PRO A 60 12.59 0.04 21.95
C PRO A 60 13.17 1.40 21.56
N ARG A 61 13.67 1.52 20.33
CA ARG A 61 14.31 2.73 19.80
C ARG A 61 13.45 3.43 18.74
N MET A 62 12.28 2.87 18.47
CA MET A 62 11.36 3.39 17.45
C MET A 62 10.25 4.20 18.13
N GLU A 63 9.82 5.24 17.44
CA GLU A 63 8.61 5.96 17.79
C GLU A 63 7.39 5.32 17.10
N GLU A 64 6.19 5.55 17.63
CA GLU A 64 4.94 5.03 17.07
C GLU A 64 4.75 5.45 15.59
N THR A 65 5.12 6.68 15.27
CA THR A 65 5.15 7.22 13.91
C THR A 65 5.95 6.36 12.93
N GLY A 66 7.05 5.75 13.41
CA GLY A 66 7.87 4.84 12.62
C GLY A 66 7.15 3.53 12.28
N PHE A 67 6.40 2.96 13.22
CA PHE A 67 5.60 1.75 12.96
C PHE A 67 4.51 2.01 11.93
N HIS A 68 3.87 3.18 12.00
CA HIS A 68 2.87 3.58 11.01
C HIS A 68 3.48 3.74 9.62
N ALA A 69 4.66 4.36 9.50
CA ALA A 69 5.37 4.49 8.23
C ALA A 69 5.72 3.13 7.62
N LEU A 70 6.24 2.19 8.42
CA LEU A 70 6.54 0.84 7.96
C LEU A 70 5.27 0.11 7.49
N SER A 71 4.16 0.24 8.22
CA SER A 71 2.87 -0.37 7.88
C SER A 71 2.35 0.15 6.54
N LEU A 72 2.40 1.46 6.30
CA LEU A 72 1.98 2.06 5.02
C LEU A 72 2.88 1.63 3.86
N LEU A 73 4.20 1.55 4.07
CA LEU A 73 5.12 1.03 3.06
C LEU A 73 4.80 -0.42 2.70
N LEU A 74 4.49 -1.28 3.68
CA LEU A 74 4.09 -2.66 3.44
C LEU A 74 2.80 -2.73 2.61
N ILE A 75 1.80 -1.94 2.99
CA ILE A 75 0.50 -1.91 2.32
C ILE A 75 0.62 -1.48 0.85
N PHE A 76 1.42 -0.46 0.55
CA PHE A 76 1.46 0.13 -0.78
C PHE A 76 2.51 -0.46 -1.72
N HIS A 77 3.65 -0.91 -1.21
CA HIS A 77 4.73 -1.45 -2.05
C HIS A 77 4.77 -2.98 -2.12
N TYR A 78 4.29 -3.67 -1.07
CA TYR A 78 4.49 -5.11 -0.93
C TYR A 78 3.18 -5.90 -0.80
N SER A 79 2.04 -5.22 -0.82
CA SER A 79 0.73 -5.85 -0.86
C SER A 79 -0.16 -5.19 -1.91
N ARG A 80 -1.15 -5.94 -2.39
CA ARG A 80 -2.14 -5.43 -3.33
C ARG A 80 -3.48 -6.09 -3.06
N ASN A 81 -4.55 -5.27 -3.00
CA ASN A 81 -5.91 -5.78 -2.97
C ASN A 81 -6.53 -5.66 -4.37
N THR A 82 -6.79 -6.80 -5.01
CA THR A 82 -7.36 -6.88 -6.37
C THR A 82 -8.81 -6.43 -6.43
N ASP A 83 -9.51 -6.35 -5.29
CA ASP A 83 -10.91 -5.91 -5.22
C ASP A 83 -11.06 -4.38 -5.30
N ASN A 84 -9.97 -3.63 -5.24
CA ASN A 84 -9.97 -2.17 -5.33
C ASN A 84 -10.11 -1.68 -6.79
N VAL A 85 -11.18 -2.08 -7.44
CA VAL A 85 -11.47 -1.77 -8.86
C VAL A 85 -12.24 -0.46 -9.04
N ASP A 86 -12.83 0.07 -7.98
CA ASP A 86 -13.60 1.32 -7.99
C ASP A 86 -13.41 2.15 -6.70
N ALA A 87 -13.95 3.38 -6.70
CA ALA A 87 -13.83 4.29 -5.56
C ALA A 87 -14.53 3.80 -4.29
N GLY A 88 -15.60 3.01 -4.42
CA GLY A 88 -16.36 2.50 -3.28
C GLY A 88 -15.59 1.41 -2.54
N HIS A 89 -14.98 0.49 -3.28
CA HIS A 89 -14.11 -0.54 -2.71
C HIS A 89 -12.84 0.08 -2.12
N LEU A 90 -12.23 1.02 -2.83
CA LEU A 90 -11.04 1.72 -2.33
C LEU A 90 -11.33 2.54 -1.07
N LYS A 91 -12.54 3.13 -0.93
CA LYS A 91 -12.96 3.82 0.29
C LYS A 91 -13.00 2.87 1.49
N LYS A 92 -13.67 1.71 1.35
CA LYS A 92 -13.74 0.69 2.41
C LYS A 92 -12.34 0.17 2.79
N TYR A 93 -11.52 -0.05 1.76
CA TYR A 93 -10.14 -0.47 1.96
C TYR A 93 -9.34 0.60 2.73
N THR A 94 -9.50 1.87 2.38
CA THR A 94 -8.86 2.98 3.07
C THR A 94 -9.28 3.05 4.54
N GLU A 95 -10.56 2.96 4.81
CA GLU A 95 -11.11 3.02 6.18
C GLU A 95 -10.54 1.89 7.06
N LYS A 96 -10.34 0.69 6.50
CA LYS A 96 -9.85 -0.47 7.24
C LYS A 96 -8.32 -0.50 7.35
N TYR A 97 -7.60 -0.30 6.24
CA TYR A 97 -6.18 -0.61 6.15
C TYR A 97 -5.27 0.62 6.18
N ILE A 98 -5.78 1.81 5.87
CA ILE A 98 -4.96 3.01 5.73
C ILE A 98 -5.21 4.00 6.86
N THR A 99 -6.47 4.32 7.13
CA THR A 99 -6.87 5.29 8.17
C THR A 99 -6.21 5.05 9.54
N PRO A 100 -6.05 3.79 10.02
CA PRO A 100 -5.40 3.55 11.32
C PRO A 100 -3.94 4.02 11.39
N PHE A 101 -3.26 4.16 10.26
CA PHE A 101 -1.82 4.47 10.20
C PHE A 101 -1.49 5.88 9.68
N VAL A 102 -2.49 6.65 9.21
CA VAL A 102 -2.26 7.99 8.61
C VAL A 102 -2.16 9.08 9.66
N GLY A 103 -2.63 8.84 10.90
CA GLY A 103 -2.79 9.87 11.93
C GLY A 103 -1.49 10.57 12.29
N GLU A 104 -0.44 9.81 12.50
CA GLU A 104 0.88 10.30 12.90
C GLU A 104 1.98 9.58 12.09
N LEU A 105 2.69 10.35 11.29
CA LEU A 105 3.85 9.90 10.51
C LEU A 105 5.06 10.74 10.88
N PRO A 106 6.29 10.23 10.67
CA PRO A 106 7.48 11.04 10.92
C PRO A 106 7.45 12.31 10.06
N ASN A 107 7.46 13.48 10.70
CA ASN A 107 7.42 14.77 10.02
C ASN A 107 8.80 15.27 9.64
N GLU A 108 9.84 14.76 10.31
CA GLU A 108 11.21 15.20 10.14
C GLU A 108 12.05 14.16 9.40
N TYR A 109 13.07 14.65 8.72
CA TYR A 109 14.07 13.84 8.05
C TYR A 109 14.75 12.82 9.00
N SER A 110 14.98 13.23 10.25
CA SER A 110 15.59 12.41 11.31
C SER A 110 14.83 11.14 11.61
N GLY A 111 13.49 11.16 11.59
CA GLY A 111 12.68 9.96 11.84
C GLY A 111 12.92 8.86 10.81
N TYR A 112 13.02 9.21 9.53
CA TYR A 112 13.34 8.24 8.47
C TYR A 112 14.81 7.77 8.52
N GLN A 113 15.74 8.66 8.84
CA GLN A 113 17.14 8.27 9.08
C GLN A 113 17.28 7.31 10.25
N GLN A 114 16.47 7.48 11.30
CA GLN A 114 16.43 6.55 12.42
C GLN A 114 15.93 5.17 11.98
N LEU A 115 14.88 5.10 11.16
CA LEU A 115 14.38 3.84 10.59
C LEU A 115 15.44 3.14 9.71
N GLU A 116 16.20 3.91 8.92
CA GLU A 116 17.32 3.40 8.13
C GLU A 116 18.45 2.91 9.03
N TYR A 117 18.83 3.69 10.05
CA TYR A 117 19.86 3.30 11.02
C TYR A 117 19.47 2.00 11.77
N LEU A 118 18.20 1.80 12.05
CA LEU A 118 17.67 0.58 12.65
C LEU A 118 17.48 -0.56 11.64
N HIS A 119 17.90 -0.37 10.40
CA HIS A 119 17.77 -1.34 9.32
C HIS A 119 16.32 -1.77 9.01
N CYS A 120 15.34 -0.92 9.28
CA CYS A 120 13.95 -1.17 8.94
C CYS A 120 13.60 -0.77 7.51
N ILE A 121 14.24 0.29 7.00
CA ILE A 121 14.11 0.78 5.62
C ILE A 121 15.47 0.96 4.97
N SER A 122 15.44 1.11 3.64
CA SER A 122 16.53 1.65 2.82
C SER A 122 16.06 2.92 2.15
N LEU A 123 16.88 3.98 2.17
CA LEU A 123 16.58 5.22 1.48
C LEU A 123 17.12 5.16 0.05
N GLU A 124 16.23 5.10 -0.92
CA GLU A 124 16.55 4.96 -2.33
C GLU A 124 16.87 6.32 -2.98
N ASN A 125 17.64 6.28 -4.08
CA ASN A 125 17.85 7.47 -4.91
C ASN A 125 16.64 7.80 -5.79
N LYS A 126 15.82 6.78 -6.11
CA LYS A 126 14.58 6.94 -6.86
C LYS A 126 13.49 7.46 -5.92
N GLU A 127 12.66 8.33 -6.44
CA GLU A 127 11.45 8.79 -5.76
C GLU A 127 10.23 8.13 -6.41
N ASP A 128 9.35 7.59 -5.58
CA ASP A 128 8.06 7.08 -5.99
C ASP A 128 6.94 7.97 -5.39
N PRO A 129 6.49 9.01 -6.11
CA PRO A 129 5.40 9.87 -5.67
C PRO A 129 4.13 9.07 -5.42
N PHE A 130 3.29 9.49 -4.47
CA PHE A 130 2.09 8.74 -4.09
C PHE A 130 1.15 8.47 -5.27
N GLY A 131 1.02 9.44 -6.18
CA GLY A 131 0.26 9.28 -7.41
C GLY A 131 0.77 8.14 -8.30
N GLN A 132 2.09 7.95 -8.39
CA GLN A 132 2.69 6.84 -9.13
C GLN A 132 2.43 5.50 -8.43
N VAL A 133 2.58 5.44 -7.12
CA VAL A 133 2.29 4.24 -6.32
C VAL A 133 0.85 3.79 -6.50
N LEU A 134 -0.10 4.72 -6.48
CA LEU A 134 -1.51 4.43 -6.71
C LEU A 134 -1.80 4.02 -8.15
N HIS A 135 -1.17 4.67 -9.12
CA HIS A 135 -1.29 4.29 -10.53
C HIS A 135 -0.84 2.84 -10.77
N ASP A 136 0.30 2.45 -10.17
CA ASP A 136 0.87 1.11 -10.36
C ASP A 136 0.08 0.04 -9.57
N SER A 137 -0.47 0.40 -8.41
CA SER A 137 -1.24 -0.52 -7.57
C SER A 137 -2.69 -0.68 -8.01
N TYR A 138 -3.32 0.40 -8.45
CA TYR A 138 -4.74 0.46 -8.78
C TYR A 138 -5.01 1.16 -10.13
N PRO A 139 -4.50 0.61 -11.25
CA PRO A 139 -4.58 1.26 -12.55
C PRO A 139 -6.01 1.52 -13.01
N PHE A 140 -6.96 0.67 -12.64
CA PHE A 140 -8.37 0.86 -13.00
C PHE A 140 -8.97 2.14 -12.44
N VAL A 141 -8.50 2.56 -11.27
CA VAL A 141 -8.96 3.79 -10.63
C VAL A 141 -8.12 4.98 -11.07
N PHE A 142 -6.80 4.82 -11.26
CA PHE A 142 -5.86 5.93 -11.37
C PHE A 142 -5.12 6.03 -12.72
N ALA A 143 -5.17 5.02 -13.61
CA ALA A 143 -4.45 5.05 -14.89
C ALA A 143 -5.24 5.69 -16.02
N PHE A 144 -6.55 5.44 -16.09
CA PHE A 144 -7.34 5.86 -17.23
C PHE A 144 -7.91 7.26 -17.04
N ARG A 145 -7.49 8.19 -17.88
CA ARG A 145 -8.08 9.53 -17.95
C ARG A 145 -9.33 9.57 -18.84
N GLY A 146 -9.48 8.58 -19.73
CA GLY A 146 -10.60 8.49 -20.63
C GLY A 146 -10.54 9.43 -21.84
N CYS A 147 -11.67 9.62 -22.51
CA CYS A 147 -11.83 10.45 -23.69
C CYS A 147 -13.05 11.38 -23.58
N MET A 148 -13.13 12.39 -24.46
CA MET A 148 -14.28 13.28 -24.51
C MET A 148 -15.49 12.58 -25.15
N LYS A 149 -16.68 13.04 -24.80
CA LYS A 149 -17.93 12.51 -25.38
C LYS A 149 -17.95 12.62 -26.90
N SER A 150 -17.48 13.74 -27.45
CA SER A 150 -17.38 13.97 -28.90
C SER A 150 -16.48 12.98 -29.61
N GLU A 151 -15.41 12.51 -28.97
CA GLU A 151 -14.52 11.52 -29.54
C GLU A 151 -15.19 10.14 -29.60
N LEU A 152 -15.94 9.76 -28.56
CA LEU A 152 -16.74 8.53 -28.55
C LEU A 152 -17.88 8.57 -29.58
N GLU A 153 -18.56 9.70 -29.73
CA GLU A 153 -19.64 9.89 -30.70
C GLU A 153 -19.12 9.86 -32.15
N ALA A 154 -17.87 10.27 -32.39
CA ALA A 154 -17.22 10.15 -33.67
C ALA A 154 -16.97 8.67 -34.10
N VAL A 155 -16.72 7.79 -33.12
CA VAL A 155 -16.55 6.34 -33.36
C VAL A 155 -17.90 5.66 -33.55
N ARG A 156 -18.86 5.97 -32.71
CA ARG A 156 -20.23 5.45 -32.78
C ARG A 156 -21.22 6.46 -32.19
N PRO A 157 -22.30 6.81 -32.91
CA PRO A 157 -23.25 7.86 -32.46
C PRO A 157 -23.94 7.57 -31.12
N SER A 158 -24.13 6.31 -30.77
CA SER A 158 -24.76 5.93 -29.50
C SER A 158 -24.22 4.59 -28.99
N TRP A 159 -24.19 4.44 -27.67
CA TRP A 159 -23.74 3.23 -26.97
C TRP A 159 -24.85 2.66 -26.09
N PRO A 160 -24.93 1.33 -25.96
CA PRO A 160 -25.83 0.71 -25.01
C PRO A 160 -25.57 1.23 -23.58
N ALA A 161 -26.62 1.28 -22.77
CA ALA A 161 -26.50 1.72 -21.37
C ALA A 161 -25.52 0.82 -20.59
N GLY A 162 -24.68 1.43 -19.75
CA GLY A 162 -23.71 0.71 -18.92
C GLY A 162 -22.38 0.41 -19.60
N VAL A 163 -22.22 0.66 -20.90
CA VAL A 163 -20.97 0.39 -21.63
C VAL A 163 -19.98 1.52 -21.47
N ILE A 164 -20.47 2.74 -21.50
CA ILE A 164 -19.69 3.95 -21.25
C ILE A 164 -20.00 4.46 -19.87
N VAL A 165 -18.96 4.67 -19.09
CA VAL A 165 -19.06 5.23 -17.72
C VAL A 165 -18.37 6.57 -17.64
N ASN A 166 -18.87 7.45 -16.80
CA ASN A 166 -18.21 8.71 -16.52
C ASN A 166 -16.93 8.44 -15.72
N SER A 167 -15.87 9.18 -16.02
CA SER A 167 -14.74 9.26 -15.12
C SER A 167 -15.18 9.82 -13.77
N LEU A 168 -14.68 9.28 -12.68
CA LEU A 168 -14.94 9.81 -11.34
C LEU A 168 -14.30 11.19 -11.12
N TYR A 169 -13.41 11.60 -12.00
CA TYR A 169 -12.38 12.59 -11.69
C TYR A 169 -12.35 13.79 -12.62
N ASN A 170 -12.93 13.65 -13.79
CA ASN A 170 -12.98 14.69 -14.79
C ASN A 170 -14.25 14.54 -15.64
N SER A 171 -14.42 15.39 -16.63
CA SER A 171 -15.54 15.32 -17.58
C SER A 171 -15.37 14.29 -18.68
N TYR A 172 -14.42 13.36 -18.56
CA TYR A 172 -14.15 12.32 -19.54
C TYR A 172 -15.01 11.08 -19.33
N TYR A 173 -15.04 10.25 -20.34
CA TYR A 173 -15.74 8.98 -20.41
C TYR A 173 -14.76 7.85 -20.67
N LYS A 174 -15.07 6.65 -20.19
CA LYS A 174 -14.29 5.44 -20.44
C LYS A 174 -15.23 4.24 -20.64
N LEU A 175 -14.71 3.16 -21.22
CA LEU A 175 -15.41 1.87 -21.30
C LEU A 175 -15.53 1.27 -19.90
N ALA A 176 -16.66 0.59 -19.65
CA ALA A 176 -16.95 -0.11 -18.38
C ALA A 176 -16.25 -1.49 -18.35
N ALA A 177 -14.93 -1.49 -18.51
CA ALA A 177 -14.11 -2.69 -18.41
C ALA A 177 -12.89 -2.39 -17.57
N VAL A 178 -12.47 -3.35 -16.76
CA VAL A 178 -11.36 -3.19 -15.79
C VAL A 178 -10.06 -3.81 -16.27
N ASP A 179 -10.13 -4.69 -17.28
CA ASP A 179 -8.97 -5.30 -17.92
C ASP A 179 -9.26 -5.65 -19.39
N GLU A 180 -8.25 -6.12 -20.10
CA GLU A 180 -8.35 -6.47 -21.51
C GLU A 180 -9.32 -7.63 -21.76
N ALA A 181 -9.37 -8.61 -20.85
CA ALA A 181 -10.26 -9.76 -20.97
C ALA A 181 -11.73 -9.33 -20.83
N MET A 182 -12.01 -8.49 -19.83
CA MET A 182 -13.35 -7.92 -19.64
C MET A 182 -13.74 -6.97 -20.76
N LEU A 183 -12.80 -6.18 -21.28
CA LEU A 183 -13.05 -5.34 -22.46
C LEU A 183 -13.40 -6.18 -23.69
N THR A 184 -12.67 -7.26 -23.90
CA THR A 184 -12.94 -8.19 -25.01
C THR A 184 -14.34 -8.80 -24.87
N SER A 185 -14.67 -9.34 -23.69
CA SER A 185 -15.99 -9.89 -23.40
C SER A 185 -17.10 -8.87 -23.59
N LEU A 186 -16.94 -7.65 -23.10
CA LEU A 186 -17.91 -6.56 -23.26
C LEU A 186 -18.15 -6.22 -24.73
N LEU A 187 -17.10 -6.16 -25.54
CA LEU A 187 -17.22 -5.85 -26.95
C LEU A 187 -17.82 -7.02 -27.76
N ASP A 188 -17.55 -8.25 -27.35
CA ASP A 188 -18.18 -9.47 -27.92
C ASP A 188 -19.66 -9.50 -27.64
N ASP A 189 -20.07 -9.25 -26.40
CA ASP A 189 -21.49 -9.18 -25.98
C ASP A 189 -22.27 -8.11 -26.74
N LEU A 190 -21.58 -7.04 -27.16
CA LEU A 190 -22.16 -5.98 -27.97
C LEU A 190 -22.20 -6.27 -29.46
N GLY A 191 -21.63 -7.40 -29.90
CA GLY A 191 -21.50 -7.75 -31.31
C GLY A 191 -20.57 -6.80 -32.08
N ILE A 192 -19.59 -6.20 -31.42
CA ILE A 192 -18.59 -5.34 -32.06
C ILE A 192 -17.43 -6.22 -32.50
N GLU A 193 -17.50 -6.72 -33.72
CA GLU A 193 -16.46 -7.58 -34.33
C GLU A 193 -15.36 -6.83 -35.08
N ASP A 194 -15.60 -5.57 -35.42
CA ASP A 194 -14.65 -4.73 -36.13
C ASP A 194 -13.38 -4.45 -35.32
N VAL A 195 -12.28 -5.05 -35.75
CA VAL A 195 -10.98 -4.94 -35.09
C VAL A 195 -10.48 -3.49 -35.01
N VAL A 196 -10.74 -2.70 -36.08
CA VAL A 196 -10.32 -1.29 -36.10
C VAL A 196 -11.11 -0.48 -35.10
N MET A 197 -12.41 -0.73 -34.97
CA MET A 197 -13.26 -0.08 -33.99
C MET A 197 -12.84 -0.46 -32.54
N ARG A 198 -12.55 -1.74 -32.31
CA ARG A 198 -12.05 -2.21 -31.01
C ARG A 198 -10.74 -1.50 -30.62
N SER A 199 -9.76 -1.50 -31.51
CA SER A 199 -8.47 -0.80 -31.28
C SER A 199 -8.66 0.70 -31.07
N THR A 200 -9.57 1.33 -31.80
CA THR A 200 -9.85 2.76 -31.66
C THR A 200 -10.47 3.06 -30.28
N LEU A 201 -11.41 2.25 -29.84
CA LEU A 201 -12.04 2.42 -28.52
C LEU A 201 -11.04 2.20 -27.39
N GLN A 202 -10.21 1.17 -27.49
CA GLN A 202 -9.15 0.93 -26.54
C GLN A 202 -8.19 2.11 -26.49
N ALA A 203 -7.71 2.58 -27.63
CA ALA A 203 -6.80 3.73 -27.73
C ALA A 203 -7.43 5.02 -27.17
N LEU A 204 -8.73 5.26 -27.37
CA LEU A 204 -9.43 6.43 -26.83
C LEU A 204 -9.54 6.38 -25.32
N THR A 205 -9.87 5.24 -24.76
CA THR A 205 -10.03 5.08 -23.31
C THR A 205 -8.71 5.01 -22.56
N GLU A 206 -7.64 4.55 -23.23
CA GLU A 206 -6.27 4.46 -22.70
C GLU A 206 -5.37 5.60 -23.18
N SER A 207 -5.90 6.59 -23.86
CA SER A 207 -5.12 7.66 -24.51
C SER A 207 -4.24 8.47 -23.58
N ARG A 208 -4.45 8.37 -22.28
CA ARG A 208 -3.67 9.04 -21.24
C ARG A 208 -3.32 8.07 -20.09
N PRO A 209 -2.49 7.06 -20.35
CA PRO A 209 -2.16 6.05 -19.33
C PRO A 209 -1.27 6.57 -18.19
N ALA A 210 -0.72 7.78 -18.31
CA ALA A 210 0.10 8.38 -17.27
C ALA A 210 -0.70 8.65 -16.00
N PRO A 211 -0.07 8.62 -14.82
CA PRO A 211 -0.72 9.00 -13.58
C PRO A 211 -1.24 10.44 -13.65
N TYR A 212 -2.28 10.71 -12.86
CA TYR A 212 -2.81 12.07 -12.71
C TYR A 212 -1.73 12.99 -12.13
N ASP A 213 -1.78 14.29 -12.45
CA ASP A 213 -0.95 15.26 -11.77
C ASP A 213 -1.35 15.37 -10.27
N ARG A 214 -0.48 16.00 -9.45
CA ARG A 214 -0.70 16.07 -8.01
C ARG A 214 -2.04 16.71 -7.62
N LYS A 215 -2.49 17.73 -8.36
CA LYS A 215 -3.75 18.44 -8.06
C LYS A 215 -4.96 17.59 -8.43
N GLU A 216 -4.93 16.99 -9.61
CA GLU A 216 -5.95 16.04 -10.03
C GLU A 216 -6.03 14.88 -9.05
N MET A 217 -4.87 14.32 -8.65
CA MET A 217 -4.81 13.24 -7.67
C MET A 217 -5.41 13.66 -6.33
N SER A 218 -5.06 14.83 -5.79
CA SER A 218 -5.65 15.34 -4.53
C SER A 218 -7.17 15.49 -4.62
N TYR A 219 -7.70 15.95 -5.75
CA TYR A 219 -9.13 16.04 -5.98
C TYR A 219 -9.81 14.67 -5.98
N ILE A 220 -9.21 13.71 -6.65
CA ILE A 220 -9.66 12.31 -6.69
C ILE A 220 -9.71 11.72 -5.29
N LEU A 221 -8.59 11.79 -4.59
CA LEU A 221 -8.42 11.22 -3.26
C LEU A 221 -9.39 11.83 -2.26
N GLY A 222 -9.61 13.14 -2.34
CA GLY A 222 -10.57 13.85 -1.49
C GLY A 222 -12.03 13.39 -1.67
N ARG A 223 -12.37 12.86 -2.84
CA ARG A 223 -13.70 12.26 -3.08
C ARG A 223 -13.83 10.84 -2.56
N ILE A 224 -12.70 10.13 -2.37
CA ILE A 224 -12.66 8.78 -1.82
C ILE A 224 -12.57 8.85 -0.30
N SER A 225 -11.54 9.51 0.22
CA SER A 225 -11.30 9.71 1.64
C SER A 225 -10.36 10.89 1.92
N PRO A 226 -10.67 11.74 2.91
CA PRO A 226 -9.76 12.81 3.33
C PRO A 226 -8.42 12.28 3.87
N ASP A 227 -8.38 11.06 4.40
CA ASP A 227 -7.14 10.45 4.90
C ASP A 227 -6.16 10.13 3.77
N LEU A 228 -6.64 9.81 2.57
CA LEU A 228 -5.78 9.64 1.39
C LEU A 228 -5.13 10.96 0.96
N VAL A 229 -5.80 12.11 1.14
CA VAL A 229 -5.20 13.42 0.86
C VAL A 229 -4.11 13.74 1.86
N LYS A 230 -4.35 13.46 3.15
CA LYS A 230 -3.33 13.62 4.20
C LYS A 230 -2.12 12.72 3.92
N LEU A 231 -2.38 11.48 3.52
CA LEU A 231 -1.31 10.54 3.16
C LEU A 231 -0.53 10.99 1.95
N GLN A 232 -1.21 11.51 0.90
CA GLN A 232 -0.53 12.08 -0.26
C GLN A 232 0.42 13.20 0.15
N ASP A 233 -0.05 14.13 0.99
CA ASP A 233 0.79 15.23 1.46
C ASP A 233 1.98 14.73 2.28
N ALA A 234 1.76 13.82 3.22
CA ALA A 234 2.83 13.24 4.03
C ALA A 234 3.83 12.45 3.16
N TRP A 235 3.33 11.66 2.21
CA TRP A 235 4.16 10.85 1.30
C TRP A 235 5.05 11.73 0.41
N ASP A 236 4.44 12.69 -0.28
CA ASP A 236 5.13 13.50 -1.28
C ASP A 236 6.05 14.56 -0.68
N THR A 237 5.89 14.94 0.59
CA THR A 237 6.71 15.95 1.26
C THR A 237 7.78 15.37 2.17
N SER A 238 7.76 14.05 2.45
CA SER A 238 8.72 13.39 3.32
C SER A 238 9.62 12.40 2.56
N LEU A 239 10.49 11.71 3.30
CA LEU A 239 11.31 10.62 2.75
C LEU A 239 10.52 9.32 2.53
N LEU A 240 9.25 9.27 2.88
CA LEU A 240 8.41 8.09 2.65
C LEU A 240 8.43 7.69 1.17
N ARG A 241 8.39 8.68 0.24
CA ARG A 241 8.48 8.49 -1.21
C ARG A 241 9.80 7.88 -1.71
N ARG A 242 10.81 7.80 -0.85
CA ARG A 242 12.14 7.24 -1.17
C ARG A 242 12.48 6.01 -0.34
N SER A 243 11.54 5.56 0.48
CA SER A 243 11.75 4.45 1.43
C SER A 243 11.30 3.13 0.83
N SER A 244 12.15 2.13 0.90
CA SER A 244 11.82 0.72 0.68
C SER A 244 11.99 -0.06 1.97
N LEU A 245 11.19 -1.12 2.18
CA LEU A 245 11.31 -1.95 3.37
C LEU A 245 12.44 -2.97 3.24
N THR A 246 13.17 -3.15 4.32
CA THR A 246 14.00 -4.34 4.53
C THR A 246 13.13 -5.51 5.03
N LEU A 247 13.68 -6.72 5.08
CA LEU A 247 12.98 -7.87 5.66
C LEU A 247 12.58 -7.63 7.13
N MET A 248 13.43 -6.96 7.90
CA MET A 248 13.12 -6.60 9.29
C MET A 248 11.99 -5.56 9.35
N GLY A 249 12.02 -4.56 8.47
CA GLY A 249 10.93 -3.58 8.35
C GLY A 249 9.61 -4.24 7.95
N MET A 250 9.62 -5.19 7.03
CA MET A 250 8.44 -5.99 6.66
C MET A 250 7.90 -6.80 7.84
N TYR A 251 8.79 -7.43 8.61
CA TYR A 251 8.40 -8.21 9.79
C TYR A 251 7.73 -7.33 10.84
N ILE A 252 8.32 -6.17 11.17
CA ILE A 252 7.77 -5.21 12.13
C ILE A 252 6.43 -4.65 11.63
N ALA A 253 6.35 -4.26 10.36
CA ALA A 253 5.12 -3.76 9.75
C ALA A 253 3.98 -4.79 9.81
N LYS A 254 4.28 -6.05 9.48
CA LYS A 254 3.32 -7.16 9.55
C LYS A 254 2.73 -7.30 10.96
N ILE A 255 3.57 -7.31 11.99
CA ILE A 255 3.10 -7.42 13.37
C ILE A 255 2.26 -6.19 13.74
N CYS A 256 2.72 -4.99 13.40
CA CYS A 256 1.98 -3.76 13.66
C CYS A 256 0.59 -3.78 13.03
N ILE A 257 0.48 -4.18 11.77
CA ILE A 257 -0.80 -4.30 11.06
C ILE A 257 -1.70 -5.33 11.76
N ARG A 258 -1.16 -6.51 12.09
CA ARG A 258 -1.92 -7.56 12.74
C ARG A 258 -2.50 -7.10 14.08
N GLU A 259 -1.69 -6.45 14.91
CA GLU A 259 -2.12 -6.01 16.23
C GLU A 259 -3.03 -4.78 16.21
N THR A 260 -2.95 -3.97 15.12
CA THR A 260 -3.78 -2.77 14.98
C THR A 260 -5.14 -3.08 14.36
N ILE A 261 -5.18 -3.91 13.31
CA ILE A 261 -6.41 -4.14 12.52
C ILE A 261 -6.85 -5.60 12.43
N GLY A 262 -6.12 -6.53 13.04
CA GLY A 262 -6.46 -7.95 13.07
C GLY A 262 -6.18 -8.71 11.77
N GLU A 263 -5.39 -8.16 10.85
CA GLU A 263 -5.10 -8.77 9.55
C GLU A 263 -3.66 -9.30 9.49
N ASP A 264 -3.52 -10.56 9.11
CA ASP A 264 -2.21 -11.21 8.96
C ASP A 264 -1.77 -11.23 7.50
N PHE A 265 -0.76 -10.45 7.17
CA PHE A 265 -0.19 -10.41 5.82
C PHE A 265 0.73 -11.61 5.60
N ASP A 266 0.51 -12.33 4.51
CA ASP A 266 1.41 -13.43 4.12
C ASP A 266 2.69 -12.88 3.50
N LEU A 267 3.79 -13.04 4.21
CA LEU A 267 5.14 -12.66 3.75
C LEU A 267 5.97 -13.86 3.25
N SER A 268 5.38 -15.05 3.11
CA SER A 268 6.09 -16.27 2.68
C SER A 268 6.79 -16.13 1.33
N HIS A 269 6.36 -15.16 0.51
CA HIS A 269 7.00 -14.84 -0.77
C HIS A 269 8.33 -14.09 -0.61
N TRP A 270 8.56 -13.46 0.56
CA TRP A 270 9.71 -12.60 0.82
C TRP A 270 10.65 -13.16 1.89
N MET A 271 10.17 -14.11 2.72
CA MET A 271 10.90 -14.70 3.85
C MET A 271 11.10 -16.20 3.70
#